data_68aac4a02f9d97a7d6944a80aee14219
#
_entry.id   68aac4a02f9d97a7d6944a80aee14219
#
_cell.length_a   1.000
_cell.length_b   1.000
_cell.length_c   1.000
_cell.angle_alpha   90.00
_cell.angle_beta   90.00
_cell.angle_gamma   90.00
#
_symmetry.space_group_name_H-M   'P 1'
#
loop_
_entity.id
_entity.type
_entity.pdbx_description
1 polymer ?
#
loop_
_entity_poly.entity_id
_entity_poly.type
_entity_poly.pdbx_seq_one_letter_code
_entity_poly.pdbx_strand_id
1 'polypeptide(L)'
;PVVYEPSLTAIVYGGKEAILNGDKHNFNTSKYTCCTMSMPVEAGIPDASEESPLLGVYISLNSRLMTDLAIEFESVGGNFSQSSASSAPSGIASARWDADFTDALYRLLLLTDNATDIAMLASTRLRELYYSVLKGEAGSTVRDSFGVGNAIGRAIEYLASHVNENVTIGDMASKIGMSKAVFHRKFKQATTMSPIQFVKSMRLNNAAKRIAEGTNVSVAAMDVGYISSSQFSRDFKRMYGLSPKQWERENKAKVTTMLQ
;
A
#
# COMPACT_ATOMS: atom_id res chain seq x y z
N PRO A 1 1.48 2.76 13.12
CA PRO A 1 1.34 3.23 11.74
C PRO A 1 2.40 2.62 10.84
N VAL A 2 2.01 2.21 9.63
CA VAL A 2 2.89 1.66 8.59
C VAL A 2 2.47 2.24 7.23
N VAL A 3 3.30 2.12 6.21
CA VAL A 3 2.89 2.40 4.83
C VAL A 3 2.58 1.08 4.15
N TYR A 4 1.37 0.96 3.63
CA TYR A 4 1.05 -0.10 2.68
C TYR A 4 1.46 0.36 1.29
N GLU A 5 2.33 -0.40 0.69
CA GLU A 5 2.68 -0.24 -0.72
C GLU A 5 1.72 -1.05 -1.59
N PRO A 6 1.64 -0.76 -2.90
CA PRO A 6 0.85 -1.57 -3.82
C PRO A 6 1.19 -3.05 -3.65
N SER A 7 0.19 -3.84 -3.26
CA SER A 7 0.41 -5.23 -2.86
C SER A 7 -0.86 -6.06 -2.91
N LEU A 8 -0.67 -7.37 -3.05
CA LEU A 8 -1.69 -8.38 -2.88
C LEU A 8 -1.37 -9.16 -1.60
N THR A 9 -2.32 -9.22 -0.68
CA THR A 9 -2.20 -9.97 0.57
C THR A 9 -3.27 -11.05 0.63
N ALA A 10 -2.84 -12.29 0.85
CA ALA A 10 -3.71 -13.45 1.02
C ALA A 10 -3.39 -14.12 2.35
N ILE A 11 -4.34 -14.15 3.29
CA ILE A 11 -4.14 -14.75 4.61
C ILE A 11 -4.62 -16.20 4.58
N VAL A 12 -3.72 -17.11 4.98
CA VAL A 12 -3.96 -18.55 5.04
C VAL A 12 -4.38 -18.99 6.44
N TYR A 13 -3.84 -18.33 7.47
CA TYR A 13 -4.18 -18.61 8.87
C TYR A 13 -4.10 -17.35 9.72
N GLY A 14 -4.98 -17.21 10.71
CA GLY A 14 -5.08 -16.04 11.56
C GLY A 14 -5.76 -14.84 10.87
N GLY A 15 -5.49 -13.65 11.36
CA GLY A 15 -6.04 -12.42 10.84
C GLY A 15 -5.22 -11.20 11.23
N LYS A 16 -5.36 -10.14 10.46
CA LYS A 16 -4.80 -8.84 10.81
C LYS A 16 -5.82 -7.73 10.57
N GLU A 17 -5.59 -6.60 11.19
CA GLU A 17 -6.42 -5.42 11.07
C GLU A 17 -5.62 -4.27 10.48
N ALA A 18 -6.28 -3.43 9.69
CA ALA A 18 -5.75 -2.13 9.33
C ALA A 18 -6.83 -1.08 9.53
N ILE A 19 -6.45 0.05 10.09
CA ILE A 19 -7.32 1.22 10.26
C ILE A 19 -6.84 2.28 9.28
N LEU A 20 -7.74 2.67 8.40
CA LEU A 20 -7.52 3.72 7.43
C LEU A 20 -8.49 4.86 7.73
N ASN A 21 -7.95 5.96 8.25
CA ASN A 21 -8.74 7.15 8.64
C ASN A 21 -9.93 6.88 9.59
N GLY A 22 -9.78 5.90 10.48
CA GLY A 22 -10.82 5.48 11.41
C GLY A 22 -11.68 4.31 10.93
N ASP A 23 -11.67 3.98 9.65
CA ASP A 23 -12.35 2.81 9.10
C ASP A 23 -11.51 1.55 9.29
N LYS A 24 -12.08 0.54 9.93
CA LYS A 24 -11.41 -0.73 10.23
C LYS A 24 -11.59 -1.70 9.09
N HIS A 25 -10.48 -2.17 8.55
CA HIS A 25 -10.40 -3.22 7.54
C HIS A 25 -9.85 -4.50 8.17
N ASN A 26 -10.65 -5.57 8.13
CA ASN A 26 -10.24 -6.88 8.65
C ASN A 26 -9.78 -7.76 7.49
N PHE A 27 -8.58 -8.29 7.63
CA PHE A 27 -7.97 -9.24 6.71
C PHE A 27 -8.00 -10.62 7.34
N ASN A 28 -8.62 -11.57 6.67
CA ASN A 28 -8.82 -12.93 7.18
C ASN A 28 -8.68 -13.97 6.05
N THR A 29 -8.82 -15.23 6.40
CA THR A 29 -8.64 -16.38 5.50
C THR A 29 -9.68 -16.51 4.38
N SER A 30 -10.79 -15.78 4.45
CA SER A 30 -11.86 -15.87 3.43
C SER A 30 -11.67 -14.94 2.24
N LYS A 31 -10.75 -13.98 2.37
CA LYS A 31 -10.55 -12.93 1.37
C LYS A 31 -9.07 -12.67 1.12
N TYR A 32 -8.76 -12.34 -0.13
CA TYR A 32 -7.54 -11.61 -0.44
C TYR A 32 -7.79 -10.10 -0.45
N THR A 33 -6.74 -9.33 -0.27
CA THR A 33 -6.81 -7.87 -0.30
C THR A 33 -5.76 -7.33 -1.25
N CYS A 34 -6.20 -6.45 -2.14
CA CYS A 34 -5.35 -5.72 -3.07
C CYS A 34 -5.24 -4.27 -2.60
N CYS A 35 -4.04 -3.85 -2.20
CA CYS A 35 -3.70 -2.46 -2.00
C CYS A 35 -3.23 -1.90 -3.35
N THR A 36 -3.93 -0.91 -3.89
CA THR A 36 -3.70 -0.43 -5.26
C THR A 36 -2.76 0.77 -5.33
N MET A 37 -2.45 1.39 -4.20
CA MET A 37 -1.60 2.58 -4.10
C MET A 37 -0.93 2.65 -2.74
N SER A 38 0.21 3.36 -2.66
CA SER A 38 0.88 3.61 -1.39
C SER A 38 0.01 4.43 -0.46
N MET A 39 -0.20 3.96 0.78
CA MET A 39 -1.00 4.69 1.75
C MET A 39 -0.53 4.43 3.19
N PRO A 40 -0.52 5.47 4.04
CA PRO A 40 -0.27 5.31 5.46
C PRO A 40 -1.51 4.72 6.14
N VAL A 41 -1.30 3.64 6.92
CA VAL A 41 -2.35 2.96 7.69
C VAL A 41 -1.87 2.68 9.10
N GLU A 42 -2.81 2.48 10.02
CA GLU A 42 -2.52 1.85 11.30
C GLU A 42 -2.82 0.36 11.17
N ALA A 43 -1.82 -0.49 11.31
CA ALA A 43 -1.97 -1.94 11.19
C ALA A 43 -1.60 -2.64 12.49
N GLY A 44 -2.30 -3.72 12.78
CA GLY A 44 -2.09 -4.57 13.94
C GLY A 44 -2.43 -6.02 13.66
N ILE A 45 -1.92 -6.87 14.53
CA ILE A 45 -2.19 -8.32 14.54
C ILE A 45 -2.62 -8.69 15.96
N PRO A 46 -3.84 -8.28 16.37
CA PRO A 46 -4.24 -8.31 17.78
C PRO A 46 -4.29 -9.72 18.37
N ASP A 47 -4.60 -10.71 17.54
CA ASP A 47 -4.84 -12.10 17.98
C ASP A 47 -3.65 -13.03 17.68
N ALA A 48 -2.52 -12.52 17.21
CA ALA A 48 -1.36 -13.35 16.90
C ALA A 48 -0.54 -13.68 18.15
N SER A 49 -0.20 -14.96 18.29
CA SER A 49 0.67 -15.52 19.33
C SER A 49 1.55 -16.63 18.74
N GLU A 50 2.46 -17.20 19.55
CA GLU A 50 3.25 -18.36 19.12
C GLU A 50 2.35 -19.57 18.82
N GLU A 51 1.25 -19.72 19.56
CA GLU A 51 0.28 -20.82 19.39
C GLU A 51 -0.71 -20.54 18.24
N SER A 52 -0.94 -19.27 17.91
CA SER A 52 -1.86 -18.84 16.86
C SER A 52 -1.18 -17.78 15.96
N PRO A 53 -0.22 -18.17 15.11
CA PRO A 53 0.52 -17.23 14.28
C PRO A 53 -0.33 -16.68 13.14
N LEU A 54 0.04 -15.50 12.63
CA LEU A 54 -0.47 -15.03 11.35
C LEU A 54 0.37 -15.63 10.22
N LEU A 55 -0.28 -16.41 9.34
CA LEU A 55 0.34 -16.94 8.14
C LEU A 55 -0.34 -16.40 6.90
N GLY A 56 0.43 -15.96 5.93
CA GLY A 56 -0.11 -15.43 4.69
C GLY A 56 0.96 -15.19 3.63
N VAL A 57 0.49 -14.85 2.45
CA VAL A 57 1.32 -14.50 1.30
C VAL A 57 1.20 -13.01 1.06
N TYR A 58 2.33 -12.33 0.95
CA TYR A 58 2.42 -10.93 0.56
C TYR A 58 3.18 -10.84 -0.75
N ILE A 59 2.56 -10.22 -1.75
CA ILE A 59 3.13 -10.03 -3.08
C ILE A 59 3.13 -8.54 -3.38
N SER A 60 4.32 -7.94 -3.54
CA SER A 60 4.42 -6.57 -4.04
C SER A 60 3.90 -6.50 -5.46
N LEU A 61 2.97 -5.57 -5.73
CA LEU A 61 2.43 -5.40 -7.08
C LEU A 61 3.44 -4.68 -7.98
N ASN A 62 3.65 -5.24 -9.15
CA ASN A 62 4.30 -4.53 -10.23
C ASN A 62 3.25 -3.64 -10.91
N SER A 63 3.22 -2.36 -10.54
CA SER A 63 2.23 -1.38 -11.04
C SER A 63 2.23 -1.28 -12.56
N ARG A 64 3.40 -1.39 -13.20
CA ARG A 64 3.52 -1.37 -14.67
C ARG A 64 2.83 -2.57 -15.31
N LEU A 65 3.14 -3.78 -14.83
CA LEU A 65 2.51 -5.00 -15.33
C LEU A 65 1.00 -5.00 -15.11
N MET A 66 0.55 -4.49 -13.96
CA MET A 66 -0.88 -4.36 -13.65
C MET A 66 -1.57 -3.36 -14.59
N THR A 67 -0.93 -2.22 -14.87
CA THR A 67 -1.44 -1.21 -15.82
C THR A 67 -1.52 -1.78 -17.24
N ASP A 68 -0.46 -2.44 -17.72
CA ASP A 68 -0.44 -3.06 -19.05
C ASP A 68 -1.56 -4.09 -19.20
N LEU A 69 -1.76 -4.93 -18.16
CA LEU A 69 -2.84 -5.91 -18.13
C LEU A 69 -4.23 -5.28 -18.07
N ALA A 70 -4.43 -4.20 -17.30
CA ALA A 70 -5.71 -3.52 -17.22
C ALA A 70 -6.10 -2.92 -18.58
N ILE A 71 -5.15 -2.31 -19.29
CA ILE A 71 -5.34 -1.76 -20.65
C ILE A 71 -5.68 -2.88 -21.64
N GLU A 72 -4.92 -3.98 -21.61
CA GLU A 72 -5.15 -5.13 -22.48
C GLU A 72 -6.54 -5.74 -22.22
N PHE A 73 -6.91 -5.91 -20.95
CA PHE A 73 -8.22 -6.43 -20.55
C PHE A 73 -9.36 -5.57 -21.09
N GLU A 74 -9.25 -4.24 -21.00
CA GLU A 74 -10.24 -3.32 -21.58
C GLU A 74 -10.30 -3.44 -23.12
N SER A 75 -9.16 -3.61 -23.78
CA SER A 75 -9.06 -3.67 -25.26
C SER A 75 -9.70 -4.92 -25.86
N VAL A 76 -9.69 -6.05 -25.16
CA VAL A 76 -10.31 -7.31 -25.63
C VAL A 76 -11.80 -7.40 -25.29
N GLY A 77 -12.42 -6.30 -24.87
CA GLY A 77 -13.86 -6.23 -24.60
C GLY A 77 -14.26 -6.89 -23.29
N GLY A 78 -13.39 -6.91 -22.32
CA GLY A 78 -13.65 -7.38 -20.95
C GLY A 78 -14.69 -6.55 -20.19
N ASN A 79 -15.84 -6.32 -20.78
CA ASN A 79 -17.00 -5.66 -20.17
C ASN A 79 -17.70 -6.63 -19.22
N PHE A 80 -17.11 -6.86 -18.06
CA PHE A 80 -17.85 -7.45 -16.96
C PHE A 80 -18.41 -6.33 -16.10
N SER A 81 -19.74 -6.28 -16.02
CA SER A 81 -20.58 -5.41 -15.19
C SER A 81 -19.92 -4.08 -14.81
N GLN A 82 -20.26 -3.04 -15.52
CA GLN A 82 -20.23 -1.73 -14.91
C GLN A 82 -21.05 -1.85 -13.62
N SER A 83 -20.39 -1.97 -12.47
CA SER A 83 -21.06 -1.66 -11.24
C SER A 83 -21.41 -0.19 -11.36
N SER A 84 -22.70 0.06 -11.48
CA SER A 84 -23.33 1.36 -11.63
C SER A 84 -23.25 2.15 -10.31
N ALA A 85 -22.07 2.39 -9.88
CA ALA A 85 -21.78 3.40 -8.88
C ALA A 85 -20.38 3.92 -9.24
N SER A 86 -20.33 5.17 -9.63
CA SER A 86 -19.13 6.00 -9.64
C SER A 86 -18.55 6.05 -8.23
N SER A 87 -18.10 4.91 -7.71
CA SER A 87 -17.31 4.85 -6.50
C SER A 87 -15.93 5.35 -6.87
N ALA A 88 -15.48 6.37 -6.17
CA ALA A 88 -14.12 6.85 -6.29
C ALA A 88 -13.14 5.68 -6.16
N PRO A 89 -12.01 5.69 -6.89
CA PRO A 89 -11.01 4.65 -6.77
C PRO A 89 -10.64 4.48 -5.29
N SER A 90 -10.85 3.28 -4.77
CA SER A 90 -10.48 2.94 -3.40
C SER A 90 -9.05 2.41 -3.40
N GLY A 91 -8.22 2.89 -2.48
CA GLY A 91 -6.85 2.39 -2.34
C GLY A 91 -6.76 0.94 -1.86
N ILE A 92 -7.88 0.37 -1.37
CA ILE A 92 -7.97 -1.02 -0.90
C ILE A 92 -9.19 -1.68 -1.54
N ALA A 93 -8.97 -2.82 -2.18
CA ALA A 93 -10.01 -3.71 -2.67
C ALA A 93 -9.86 -5.08 -2.00
N SER A 94 -10.97 -5.68 -1.58
CA SER A 94 -10.98 -7.03 -1.01
C SER A 94 -12.00 -7.89 -1.75
N ALA A 95 -11.65 -9.13 -2.01
CA ALA A 95 -12.52 -10.11 -2.67
C ALA A 95 -12.35 -11.48 -2.04
N ARG A 96 -13.36 -12.34 -2.18
CA ARG A 96 -13.28 -13.74 -1.76
C ARG A 96 -12.32 -14.51 -2.65
N TRP A 97 -11.72 -15.54 -2.08
CA TRP A 97 -10.93 -16.49 -2.86
C TRP A 97 -11.87 -17.28 -3.76
N ASP A 98 -11.67 -17.13 -5.06
CA ASP A 98 -12.31 -17.98 -6.06
C ASP A 98 -11.32 -19.04 -6.58
N ALA A 99 -11.80 -19.93 -7.44
CA ALA A 99 -10.98 -21.01 -7.99
C ALA A 99 -9.84 -20.48 -8.86
N ASP A 100 -10.10 -19.46 -9.67
CA ASP A 100 -9.10 -18.87 -10.58
C ASP A 100 -7.96 -18.24 -9.79
N PHE A 101 -8.30 -17.45 -8.75
CA PHE A 101 -7.32 -16.82 -7.86
C PHE A 101 -6.49 -17.87 -7.09
N THR A 102 -7.19 -18.87 -6.53
CA THR A 102 -6.54 -19.91 -5.73
C THR A 102 -5.57 -20.74 -6.55
N ASP A 103 -5.96 -21.16 -7.76
CA ASP A 103 -5.10 -21.92 -8.67
C ASP A 103 -3.89 -21.10 -9.13
N ALA A 104 -4.09 -19.85 -9.52
CA ALA A 104 -3.01 -18.96 -9.94
C ALA A 104 -1.99 -18.69 -8.81
N LEU A 105 -2.48 -18.45 -7.58
CA LEU A 105 -1.63 -18.26 -6.40
C LEU A 105 -0.84 -19.55 -6.07
N TYR A 106 -1.50 -20.70 -6.09
CA TYR A 106 -0.86 -21.97 -5.82
C TYR A 106 0.27 -22.27 -6.82
N ARG A 107 0.01 -22.07 -8.13
CA ARG A 107 1.05 -22.25 -9.16
C ARG A 107 2.22 -21.29 -9.01
N LEU A 108 1.99 -20.07 -8.55
CA LEU A 108 3.07 -19.12 -8.26
C LEU A 108 3.91 -19.61 -7.08
N LEU A 109 3.28 -20.10 -6.02
CA LEU A 109 3.98 -20.59 -4.82
C LEU A 109 4.80 -21.84 -5.10
N LEU A 110 4.36 -22.73 -5.99
CA LEU A 110 5.13 -23.92 -6.38
C LEU A 110 6.50 -23.59 -7.00
N LEU A 111 6.71 -22.37 -7.49
CA LEU A 111 8.01 -21.97 -8.04
C LEU A 111 9.07 -21.77 -6.96
N THR A 112 8.68 -21.54 -5.70
CA THR A 112 9.60 -21.14 -4.61
C THR A 112 10.67 -22.20 -4.31
N ASP A 113 10.44 -23.46 -4.68
CA ASP A 113 11.37 -24.56 -4.45
C ASP A 113 12.47 -24.70 -5.51
N ASN A 114 12.38 -23.93 -6.61
CA ASN A 114 13.31 -24.06 -7.73
C ASN A 114 13.69 -22.69 -8.31
N ALA A 115 14.95 -22.29 -8.14
CA ALA A 115 15.47 -21.00 -8.63
C ALA A 115 15.38 -20.84 -10.17
N THR A 116 15.52 -21.95 -10.93
CA THR A 116 15.39 -21.93 -12.39
C THR A 116 13.94 -21.66 -12.79
N ASP A 117 12.98 -22.31 -12.12
CA ASP A 117 11.55 -22.11 -12.38
C ASP A 117 11.13 -20.69 -12.02
N ILE A 118 11.64 -20.12 -10.91
CA ILE A 118 11.44 -18.71 -10.57
C ILE A 118 11.92 -17.83 -11.73
N ALA A 119 13.15 -18.00 -12.19
CA ALA A 119 13.74 -17.16 -13.24
C ALA A 119 12.95 -17.23 -14.57
N MET A 120 12.44 -18.40 -14.91
CA MET A 120 11.77 -18.63 -16.20
C MET A 120 10.27 -18.36 -16.16
N LEU A 121 9.58 -18.63 -15.04
CA LEU A 121 8.12 -18.68 -15.00
C LEU A 121 7.48 -17.61 -14.10
N ALA A 122 8.23 -16.95 -13.20
CA ALA A 122 7.64 -16.04 -12.22
C ALA A 122 6.83 -14.90 -12.87
N SER A 123 7.34 -14.29 -13.94
CA SER A 123 6.64 -13.22 -14.65
C SER A 123 5.31 -13.69 -15.25
N THR A 124 5.28 -14.88 -15.83
CA THR A 124 4.06 -15.48 -16.41
C THR A 124 3.04 -15.83 -15.31
N ARG A 125 3.49 -16.39 -14.20
CA ARG A 125 2.63 -16.74 -13.06
C ARG A 125 2.08 -15.51 -12.35
N LEU A 126 2.88 -14.45 -12.20
CA LEU A 126 2.41 -13.17 -11.70
C LEU A 126 1.35 -12.55 -12.63
N ARG A 127 1.56 -12.62 -13.94
CA ARG A 127 0.58 -12.16 -14.92
C ARG A 127 -0.75 -12.93 -14.81
N GLU A 128 -0.71 -14.26 -14.66
CA GLU A 128 -1.87 -15.11 -14.45
C GLU A 128 -2.63 -14.73 -13.17
N LEU A 129 -1.91 -14.55 -12.06
CA LEU A 129 -2.48 -14.12 -10.79
C LEU A 129 -3.11 -12.71 -10.88
N TYR A 130 -2.43 -11.75 -11.51
CA TYR A 130 -2.99 -10.40 -11.68
C TYR A 130 -4.23 -10.41 -12.58
N TYR A 131 -4.24 -11.24 -13.61
CA TYR A 131 -5.42 -11.42 -14.44
C TYR A 131 -6.61 -11.97 -13.65
N SER A 132 -6.42 -12.95 -12.78
CA SER A 132 -7.49 -13.47 -11.93
C SER A 132 -8.08 -12.38 -11.02
N VAL A 133 -7.24 -11.49 -10.47
CA VAL A 133 -7.69 -10.33 -9.68
C VAL A 133 -8.49 -9.34 -10.53
N LEU A 134 -8.03 -9.01 -11.76
CA LEU A 134 -8.71 -8.09 -12.67
C LEU A 134 -10.08 -8.63 -13.16
N LYS A 135 -10.20 -9.94 -13.29
CA LYS A 135 -11.43 -10.64 -13.69
C LYS A 135 -12.40 -10.82 -12.51
N GLY A 136 -11.87 -10.98 -11.30
CA GLY A 136 -12.62 -11.33 -10.09
C GLY A 136 -13.44 -10.19 -9.48
N GLU A 137 -13.96 -10.42 -8.27
CA GLU A 137 -14.84 -9.50 -7.52
C GLU A 137 -14.17 -8.13 -7.23
N ALA A 138 -12.84 -8.10 -6.98
CA ALA A 138 -12.09 -6.86 -6.79
C ALA A 138 -11.77 -6.12 -8.10
N GLY A 139 -12.03 -6.73 -9.24
CA GLY A 139 -11.53 -6.31 -10.55
C GLY A 139 -11.92 -4.91 -10.97
N SER A 140 -13.16 -4.48 -10.72
CA SER A 140 -13.59 -3.10 -11.07
C SER A 140 -12.75 -2.06 -10.36
N THR A 141 -12.58 -2.17 -9.04
CA THR A 141 -11.77 -1.23 -8.24
C THR A 141 -10.30 -1.25 -8.65
N VAL A 142 -9.75 -2.44 -8.95
CA VAL A 142 -8.35 -2.58 -9.39
C VAL A 142 -8.15 -1.98 -10.78
N ARG A 143 -9.06 -2.23 -11.74
CA ARG A 143 -9.00 -1.60 -13.08
C ARG A 143 -9.13 -0.07 -13.00
N ASP A 144 -10.05 0.45 -12.19
CA ASP A 144 -10.19 1.89 -11.97
C ASP A 144 -8.91 2.51 -11.41
N SER A 145 -8.17 1.74 -10.60
CA SER A 145 -6.91 2.19 -9.98
C SER A 145 -5.71 2.13 -10.93
N PHE A 146 -5.65 1.18 -11.83
CA PHE A 146 -4.52 0.99 -12.76
C PHE A 146 -4.84 1.37 -14.22
N GLY A 147 -6.09 1.59 -14.57
CA GLY A 147 -6.51 1.97 -15.92
C GLY A 147 -6.00 3.33 -16.39
N VAL A 148 -6.09 3.59 -17.68
CA VAL A 148 -5.54 4.78 -18.38
C VAL A 148 -6.03 6.10 -17.79
N GLY A 149 -7.25 6.13 -17.23
CA GLY A 149 -7.89 7.33 -16.67
C GLY A 149 -7.42 7.73 -15.26
N ASN A 150 -6.58 6.93 -14.59
CA ASN A 150 -6.26 7.16 -13.18
C ASN A 150 -5.18 8.23 -12.94
N ALA A 151 -5.51 9.49 -13.24
CA ALA A 151 -4.63 10.62 -12.93
C ALA A 151 -4.36 10.78 -11.43
N ILE A 152 -5.31 10.41 -10.57
CA ILE A 152 -5.15 10.46 -9.11
C ILE A 152 -4.17 9.40 -8.61
N GLY A 153 -4.26 8.15 -9.09
CA GLY A 153 -3.31 7.10 -8.73
C GLY A 153 -1.88 7.47 -9.10
N ARG A 154 -1.67 7.98 -10.32
CA ARG A 154 -0.35 8.49 -10.74
C ARG A 154 0.15 9.65 -9.88
N ALA A 155 -0.73 10.55 -9.45
CA ALA A 155 -0.36 11.64 -8.55
C ALA A 155 0.01 11.14 -7.15
N ILE A 156 -0.69 10.13 -6.62
CA ILE A 156 -0.37 9.50 -5.34
C ILE A 156 0.99 8.82 -5.40
N GLU A 157 1.24 8.03 -6.44
CA GLU A 157 2.52 7.35 -6.65
C GLU A 157 3.68 8.35 -6.79
N TYR A 158 3.46 9.44 -7.53
CA TYR A 158 4.43 10.52 -7.64
C TYR A 158 4.71 11.18 -6.27
N LEU A 159 3.68 11.52 -5.51
CA LEU A 159 3.85 12.10 -4.17
C LEU A 159 4.52 11.14 -3.20
N ALA A 160 4.25 9.84 -3.28
CA ALA A 160 4.89 8.83 -2.45
C ALA A 160 6.38 8.68 -2.76
N SER A 161 6.76 8.68 -4.04
CA SER A 161 8.16 8.55 -4.48
C SER A 161 8.99 9.83 -4.30
N HIS A 162 8.35 11.03 -4.30
CA HIS A 162 9.01 12.33 -4.14
C HIS A 162 8.67 13.01 -2.80
N VAL A 163 8.39 12.21 -1.78
CA VAL A 163 7.93 12.70 -0.46
C VAL A 163 8.93 13.63 0.23
N ASN A 164 10.21 13.50 -0.09
CA ASN A 164 11.29 14.33 0.47
C ASN A 164 11.43 15.69 -0.24
N GLU A 165 10.79 15.84 -1.39
CA GLU A 165 10.86 17.04 -2.19
C GLU A 165 9.75 18.04 -1.83
N ASN A 166 9.97 19.32 -2.21
CA ASN A 166 9.01 20.38 -1.94
C ASN A 166 7.97 20.48 -3.07
N VAL A 167 7.26 19.36 -3.34
CA VAL A 167 6.18 19.33 -4.32
C VAL A 167 4.96 20.05 -3.77
N THR A 168 4.51 21.13 -4.44
CA THR A 168 3.29 21.81 -4.03
C THR A 168 2.05 21.06 -4.56
N ILE A 169 0.99 21.04 -3.75
CA ILE A 169 -0.29 20.43 -4.14
C ILE A 169 -0.89 21.15 -5.36
N GLY A 170 -0.60 22.46 -5.50
CA GLY A 170 -1.04 23.24 -6.66
C GLY A 170 -0.39 22.80 -7.96
N ASP A 171 0.92 22.59 -7.94
CA ASP A 171 1.67 22.14 -9.10
C ASP A 171 1.23 20.73 -9.53
N MET A 172 1.02 19.86 -8.53
CA MET A 172 0.51 18.51 -8.81
C MET A 172 -0.87 18.54 -9.46
N ALA A 173 -1.81 19.32 -8.91
CA ALA A 173 -3.15 19.45 -9.50
C ALA A 173 -3.08 19.96 -10.95
N SER A 174 -2.27 20.96 -11.20
CA SER A 174 -2.04 21.52 -12.54
C SER A 174 -1.44 20.49 -13.50
N LYS A 175 -0.44 19.73 -13.04
CA LYS A 175 0.25 18.70 -13.84
C LYS A 175 -0.70 17.60 -14.34
N ILE A 176 -1.76 17.30 -13.59
CA ILE A 176 -2.77 16.31 -13.98
C ILE A 176 -4.05 16.93 -14.53
N GLY A 177 -4.02 18.23 -14.87
CA GLY A 177 -5.14 18.93 -15.49
C GLY A 177 -6.37 19.12 -14.58
N MET A 178 -6.17 19.21 -13.26
CA MET A 178 -7.27 19.39 -12.29
C MET A 178 -7.14 20.71 -11.53
N SER A 179 -8.29 21.29 -11.17
CA SER A 179 -8.27 22.37 -10.17
C SER A 179 -7.89 21.81 -8.78
N LYS A 180 -7.30 22.65 -7.92
CA LYS A 180 -6.93 22.26 -6.54
C LYS A 180 -8.11 21.63 -5.78
N ALA A 181 -9.32 22.18 -5.92
CA ALA A 181 -10.51 21.69 -5.24
C ALA A 181 -10.91 20.27 -5.72
N VAL A 182 -10.90 20.04 -7.03
CA VAL A 182 -11.18 18.74 -7.64
C VAL A 182 -10.13 17.72 -7.23
N PHE A 183 -8.85 18.11 -7.28
CA PHE A 183 -7.74 17.27 -6.83
C PHE A 183 -7.90 16.85 -5.36
N HIS A 184 -8.10 17.80 -4.44
CA HIS A 184 -8.29 17.52 -3.03
C HIS A 184 -9.46 16.55 -2.79
N ARG A 185 -10.60 16.76 -3.44
CA ARG A 185 -11.77 15.89 -3.29
C ARG A 185 -11.48 14.48 -3.77
N LYS A 186 -10.97 14.31 -5.00
CA LYS A 186 -10.68 13.00 -5.58
C LYS A 186 -9.56 12.29 -4.82
N PHE A 187 -8.52 13.03 -4.40
CA PHE A 187 -7.43 12.48 -3.60
C PHE A 187 -7.93 11.95 -2.26
N LYS A 188 -8.78 12.72 -1.56
CA LYS A 188 -9.39 12.29 -0.30
C LYS A 188 -10.34 11.10 -0.49
N GLN A 189 -11.05 11.02 -1.60
CA GLN A 189 -11.87 9.86 -1.93
C GLN A 189 -11.03 8.59 -2.13
N ALA A 190 -9.86 8.71 -2.78
CA ALA A 190 -8.97 7.57 -3.05
C ALA A 190 -8.18 7.11 -1.81
N THR A 191 -7.67 8.07 -1.00
CA THR A 191 -6.75 7.80 0.11
C THR A 191 -7.36 7.98 1.49
N THR A 192 -8.60 8.47 1.57
CA THR A 192 -9.30 8.92 2.78
C THR A 192 -8.64 10.13 3.48
N MET A 193 -7.49 10.60 3.01
CA MET A 193 -6.69 11.69 3.57
C MET A 193 -6.61 12.89 2.63
N SER A 194 -6.39 14.10 3.20
CA SER A 194 -5.99 15.21 2.36
C SER A 194 -4.56 15.00 1.83
N PRO A 195 -4.20 15.58 0.66
CA PRO A 195 -2.83 15.45 0.11
C PRO A 195 -1.75 15.87 1.10
N ILE A 196 -1.97 16.93 1.88
CA ILE A 196 -1.01 17.42 2.88
C ILE A 196 -0.85 16.42 4.02
N GLN A 197 -1.95 15.86 4.52
CA GLN A 197 -1.91 14.83 5.57
C GLN A 197 -1.20 13.56 5.06
N PHE A 198 -1.47 13.16 3.84
CA PHE A 198 -0.82 12.02 3.20
C PHE A 198 0.70 12.20 3.13
N VAL A 199 1.19 13.29 2.52
CA VAL A 199 2.64 13.57 2.43
C VAL A 199 3.29 13.62 3.81
N LYS A 200 2.62 14.24 4.79
CA LYS A 200 3.10 14.31 6.16
C LYS A 200 3.22 12.92 6.80
N SER A 201 2.21 12.07 6.64
CA SER A 201 2.22 10.71 7.16
C SER A 201 3.31 9.87 6.51
N MET A 202 3.50 9.98 5.19
CA MET A 202 4.59 9.31 4.47
C MET A 202 5.98 9.73 4.98
N ARG A 203 6.20 11.04 5.18
CA ARG A 203 7.45 11.57 5.77
C ARG A 203 7.74 10.99 7.14
N LEU A 204 6.74 10.98 8.01
CA LEU A 204 6.90 10.45 9.37
C LEU A 204 7.16 8.94 9.38
N ASN A 205 6.50 8.17 8.51
CA ASN A 205 6.76 6.74 8.36
C ASN A 205 8.19 6.47 7.86
N ASN A 206 8.66 7.20 6.84
CA ASN A 206 10.02 7.06 6.33
C ASN A 206 11.06 7.42 7.41
N ALA A 207 10.82 8.47 8.19
CA ALA A 207 11.69 8.84 9.30
C ALA A 207 11.71 7.76 10.40
N ALA A 208 10.54 7.21 10.78
CA ALA A 208 10.43 6.16 11.79
C ALA A 208 11.21 4.91 11.40
N LYS A 209 11.13 4.50 10.11
CA LYS A 209 11.90 3.39 9.55
C LYS A 209 13.40 3.65 9.65
N ARG A 210 13.88 4.81 9.16
CA ARG A 210 15.30 5.18 9.23
C ARG A 210 15.85 5.23 10.66
N ILE A 211 15.05 5.76 11.61
CA ILE A 211 15.44 5.80 13.03
C ILE A 211 15.53 4.38 13.60
N ALA A 212 14.61 3.48 13.26
CA ALA A 212 14.65 2.08 13.65
C ALA A 212 15.88 1.35 13.07
N GLU A 213 16.31 1.72 11.86
CA GLU A 213 17.52 1.23 11.20
C GLU A 213 18.83 1.88 11.75
N GLY A 214 18.73 2.77 12.74
CA GLY A 214 19.88 3.36 13.44
C GLY A 214 20.26 4.76 12.96
N THR A 215 19.53 5.38 12.02
CA THR A 215 19.79 6.76 11.61
C THR A 215 19.48 7.72 12.76
N ASN A 216 20.35 8.71 12.97
CA ASN A 216 20.16 9.75 13.97
C ASN A 216 18.84 10.52 13.73
N VAL A 217 18.10 10.81 14.81
CA VAL A 217 16.79 11.48 14.76
C VAL A 217 16.80 12.78 13.96
N SER A 218 17.84 13.63 14.15
CA SER A 218 17.94 14.91 13.44
C SER A 218 18.20 14.71 11.95
N VAL A 219 19.07 13.75 11.61
CA VAL A 219 19.34 13.40 10.20
C VAL A 219 18.10 12.84 9.54
N ALA A 220 17.43 11.88 10.19
CA ALA A 220 16.18 11.30 9.65
C ALA A 220 15.11 12.36 9.41
N ALA A 221 14.97 13.35 10.31
CA ALA A 221 14.03 14.45 10.14
C ALA A 221 14.35 15.32 8.91
N MET A 222 15.62 15.66 8.71
CA MET A 222 16.09 16.46 7.57
C MET A 222 15.91 15.70 6.26
N ASP A 223 16.29 14.42 6.22
CA ASP A 223 16.21 13.56 5.05
C ASP A 223 14.77 13.41 4.52
N VAL A 224 13.77 13.50 5.40
CA VAL A 224 12.37 13.45 5.00
C VAL A 224 11.72 14.83 4.81
N GLY A 225 12.53 15.88 4.73
CA GLY A 225 12.10 17.24 4.37
C GLY A 225 11.52 18.07 5.52
N TYR A 226 11.82 17.76 6.80
CA TYR A 226 11.51 18.66 7.91
C TYR A 226 12.65 19.66 8.15
N ILE A 227 12.29 20.96 8.10
CA ILE A 227 13.22 22.05 8.40
C ILE A 227 13.32 22.27 9.92
N SER A 228 12.22 22.07 10.66
CA SER A 228 12.15 22.27 12.09
C SER A 228 12.11 20.95 12.86
N SER A 229 13.15 20.68 13.65
CA SER A 229 13.20 19.52 14.54
C SER A 229 12.10 19.51 15.61
N SER A 230 11.70 20.71 16.08
CA SER A 230 10.59 20.86 17.03
C SER A 230 9.24 20.51 16.39
N GLN A 231 9.02 20.89 15.14
CA GLN A 231 7.81 20.52 14.40
C GLN A 231 7.80 19.01 14.14
N PHE A 232 8.93 18.45 13.67
CA PHE A 232 9.08 17.01 13.49
C PHE A 232 8.71 16.24 14.75
N SER A 233 9.32 16.61 15.89
CA SER A 233 9.09 15.90 17.16
C SER A 233 7.63 15.94 17.61
N ARG A 234 6.94 17.07 17.44
CA ARG A 234 5.52 17.20 17.76
C ARG A 234 4.65 16.32 16.85
N ASP A 235 4.91 16.36 15.55
CA ASP A 235 4.16 15.61 14.56
C ASP A 235 4.39 14.11 14.72
N PHE A 236 5.63 13.71 14.96
CA PHE A 236 6.01 12.32 15.23
C PHE A 236 5.32 11.79 16.49
N LYS A 237 5.39 12.55 17.61
CA LYS A 237 4.72 12.14 18.85
C LYS A 237 3.21 12.03 18.68
N ARG A 238 2.59 12.92 17.89
CA ARG A 238 1.15 12.84 17.60
C ARG A 238 0.79 11.58 16.82
N MET A 239 1.65 11.15 15.90
CA MET A 239 1.41 9.98 15.06
C MET A 239 1.70 8.66 15.76
N TYR A 240 2.79 8.59 16.53
CA TYR A 240 3.30 7.34 17.12
C TYR A 240 3.05 7.23 18.63
N GLY A 241 2.54 8.27 19.29
CA GLY A 241 2.40 8.31 20.74
C GLY A 241 3.71 8.55 21.49
N LEU A 242 4.86 8.28 20.86
CA LEU A 242 6.20 8.37 21.39
C LEU A 242 7.01 9.49 20.73
N SER A 243 7.93 10.11 21.48
CA SER A 243 8.89 11.02 20.86
C SER A 243 9.88 10.24 19.97
N PRO A 244 10.51 10.89 18.95
CA PRO A 244 11.49 10.22 18.10
C PRO A 244 12.65 9.56 18.89
N LYS A 245 13.10 10.18 19.99
CA LYS A 245 14.14 9.62 20.86
C LYS A 245 13.66 8.41 21.68
N GLN A 246 12.40 8.38 22.08
CA GLN A 246 11.81 7.21 22.74
C GLN A 246 11.67 6.06 21.75
N TRP A 247 11.20 6.34 20.54
CA TRP A 247 11.13 5.39 19.44
C TRP A 247 12.49 4.76 19.12
N GLU A 248 13.55 5.58 19.00
CA GLU A 248 14.93 5.12 18.81
C GLU A 248 15.36 4.13 19.90
N ARG A 249 15.11 4.46 21.17
CA ARG A 249 15.50 3.61 22.32
C ARG A 249 14.77 2.27 22.33
N GLU A 250 13.47 2.28 22.08
CA GLU A 250 12.67 1.05 22.09
C GLU A 250 13.06 0.10 20.96
N ASN A 251 13.38 0.64 19.77
CA ASN A 251 13.80 -0.22 18.66
C ASN A 251 15.24 -0.74 18.85
N LYS A 252 16.16 0.03 19.42
CA LYS A 252 17.49 -0.48 19.79
C LYS A 252 17.41 -1.60 20.81
N ALA A 253 16.54 -1.50 21.81
CA ALA A 253 16.34 -2.54 22.82
C ALA A 253 15.83 -3.85 22.19
N LYS A 254 14.86 -3.78 21.26
CA LYS A 254 14.33 -4.95 20.55
C LYS A 254 15.39 -5.69 19.73
N VAL A 255 16.24 -4.96 19.00
CA VAL A 255 17.32 -5.55 18.21
C VAL A 255 18.34 -6.28 19.10
N THR A 256 18.67 -5.72 20.26
CA THR A 256 19.60 -6.35 21.21
C THR A 256 19.04 -7.63 21.81
N THR A 257 17.73 -7.69 22.07
CA THR A 257 17.06 -8.88 22.63
C THR A 257 16.93 -10.00 21.59
N MET A 258 16.85 -9.69 20.29
CA MET A 258 16.78 -10.70 19.21
C MET A 258 18.15 -11.33 18.87
N LEU A 259 19.25 -10.74 19.35
CA LEU A 259 20.63 -11.20 19.11
C LEU A 259 21.23 -11.97 20.31
N GLN A 260 20.47 -12.15 21.38
CA GLN A 260 20.80 -12.96 22.55
C GLN A 260 19.97 -14.25 22.58
#